data_912eb4d20d3c4c973e91ec30c3af764a
#
_entry.id   912eb4d20d3c4c973e91ec30c3af764a
#
_cell.length_a   1.000
_cell.length_b   1.000
_cell.length_c   1.000
_cell.angle_alpha   90.00
_cell.angle_beta   90.00
_cell.angle_gamma   90.00
#
_symmetry.space_group_name_H-M   'P 1'
#
loop_
_entity.id
_entity.type
_entity.pdbx_description
1 polymer ?
#
loop_
_entity_poly.entity_id
_entity_poly.type
_entity_poly.pdbx_seq_one_letter_code
_entity_poly.pdbx_strand_id
1 'polypeptide(L)'
;MDLEFICHHLNVNPLVAPKKQLPQRPSKEHVEAVWEEVVKLKQAGAIKEVFYPEWLANTVVVKKKSGKWRVCVDFMDLNKTCPKDPFPMPKIDQLVDATVGHPRMSFLDAFQAYH
;
A
#
# COMPACT_ATOMS: atom_id res chain seq x y z
N MET A 1 3.43 15.89 -1.72
CA MET A 1 2.05 16.32 -1.38
C MET A 1 2.10 16.72 0.08
N ASP A 2 1.62 17.88 0.40
CA ASP A 2 1.61 18.38 1.78
C ASP A 2 0.60 17.55 2.59
N LEU A 3 1.03 16.98 3.72
CA LEU A 3 0.18 16.19 4.60
C LEU A 3 -0.94 17.02 5.24
N GLU A 4 -0.80 18.34 5.28
CA GLU A 4 -1.84 19.25 5.75
C GLU A 4 -2.99 19.39 4.76
N PHE A 5 -2.77 19.05 3.47
CA PHE A 5 -3.79 19.18 2.43
C PHE A 5 -4.76 18.00 2.42
N ILE A 6 -4.26 16.77 2.42
CA ILE A 6 -5.07 15.55 2.52
C ILE A 6 -4.30 14.47 3.28
N CYS A 7 -4.90 13.99 4.36
CA CYS A 7 -4.43 12.82 5.08
C CYS A 7 -5.55 11.77 5.10
N HIS A 8 -5.28 10.60 4.55
CA HIS A 8 -6.23 9.49 4.60
C HIS A 8 -6.10 8.77 5.95
N HIS A 9 -7.19 8.69 6.68
CA HIS A 9 -7.27 7.92 7.92
C HIS A 9 -7.87 6.55 7.64
N LEU A 10 -7.19 5.49 8.08
CA LEU A 10 -7.73 4.15 8.03
C LEU A 10 -8.90 4.03 9.01
N ASN A 11 -10.05 3.61 8.51
CA ASN A 11 -11.24 3.40 9.31
C ASN A 11 -11.22 1.99 9.94
N VAL A 12 -10.31 1.79 10.89
CA VAL A 12 -10.18 0.52 11.61
C VAL A 12 -11.28 0.42 12.66
N ASN A 13 -12.00 -0.71 12.67
CA ASN A 13 -13.03 -0.95 13.69
C ASN A 13 -12.37 -1.06 15.08
N PRO A 14 -12.67 -0.13 16.02
CA PRO A 14 -12.05 -0.11 17.36
C PRO A 14 -12.44 -1.30 18.25
N LEU A 15 -13.49 -2.03 17.88
CA LEU A 15 -13.93 -3.22 18.63
C LEU A 15 -13.12 -4.48 18.27
N VAL A 16 -12.31 -4.41 17.22
CA VAL A 16 -11.45 -5.52 16.81
C VAL A 16 -10.09 -5.38 17.44
N ALA A 17 -9.66 -6.39 18.20
CA ALA A 17 -8.35 -6.40 18.81
C ALA A 17 -7.23 -6.39 17.75
N PRO A 18 -6.19 -5.56 17.92
CA PRO A 18 -5.02 -5.56 17.06
C PRO A 18 -4.37 -6.94 16.98
N LYS A 19 -3.90 -7.32 15.80
CA LYS A 19 -3.27 -8.61 15.55
C LYS A 19 -1.80 -8.44 15.20
N LYS A 20 -0.99 -9.29 15.84
CA LYS A 20 0.43 -9.43 15.54
C LYS A 20 0.65 -10.77 14.86
N GLN A 21 1.00 -10.74 13.57
CA GLN A 21 1.36 -11.98 12.86
C GLN A 21 2.65 -12.57 13.43
N LEU A 22 2.70 -13.90 13.51
CA LEU A 22 3.92 -14.57 13.92
C LEU A 22 5.04 -14.33 12.88
N PRO A 23 6.27 -14.03 13.34
CA PRO A 23 7.38 -13.81 12.42
C PRO A 23 7.64 -15.03 11.55
N GLN A 24 7.70 -14.83 10.24
CA GLN A 24 8.19 -15.85 9.31
C GLN A 24 9.71 -15.81 9.26
N ARG A 25 10.33 -16.96 8.96
CA ARG A 25 11.79 -17.04 8.74
C ARG A 25 12.07 -16.83 7.25
N PRO A 26 12.42 -15.63 6.81
CA PRO A 26 12.75 -15.38 5.41
C PRO A 26 14.12 -15.98 5.05
N SER A 27 14.36 -16.25 3.77
CA SER A 27 15.68 -16.56 3.26
C SER A 27 16.61 -15.35 3.40
N LYS A 28 17.92 -15.58 3.34
CA LYS A 28 18.93 -14.51 3.43
C LYS A 28 18.75 -13.45 2.35
N GLU A 29 18.49 -13.88 1.11
CA GLU A 29 18.21 -12.97 -0.02
C GLU A 29 16.97 -12.10 0.20
N HIS A 30 15.93 -12.66 0.81
CA HIS A 30 14.71 -11.92 1.14
C HIS A 30 14.96 -10.87 2.21
N VAL A 31 15.77 -11.18 3.22
CA VAL A 31 16.15 -10.21 4.26
C VAL A 31 16.88 -9.03 3.66
N GLU A 32 17.84 -9.28 2.76
CA GLU A 32 18.59 -8.23 2.07
C GLU A 32 17.68 -7.34 1.24
N ALA A 33 16.77 -7.93 0.45
CA ALA A 33 15.80 -7.19 -0.35
C ALA A 33 14.86 -6.32 0.49
N VAL A 34 14.37 -6.84 1.60
CA VAL A 34 13.53 -6.09 2.55
C VAL A 34 14.31 -4.93 3.17
N TRP A 35 15.55 -5.17 3.56
CA TRP A 35 16.40 -4.15 4.16
C TRP A 35 16.67 -2.98 3.21
N GLU A 36 17.02 -3.27 1.96
CA GLU A 36 17.23 -2.24 0.94
C GLU A 36 15.97 -1.37 0.74
N GLU A 37 14.80 -1.99 0.67
CA GLU A 37 13.54 -1.26 0.49
C GLU A 37 13.18 -0.43 1.73
N VAL A 38 13.38 -0.97 2.93
CA VAL A 38 13.16 -0.22 4.18
C VAL A 38 14.06 1.00 4.28
N VAL A 39 15.34 0.87 3.97
CA VAL A 39 16.28 2.01 3.97
C VAL A 39 15.82 3.08 3.00
N LYS A 40 15.44 2.70 1.78
CA LYS A 40 14.95 3.61 0.74
C LYS A 40 13.68 4.35 1.17
N LEU A 41 12.70 3.62 1.70
CA LEU A 41 11.43 4.21 2.17
C LEU A 41 11.64 5.12 3.39
N LYS A 42 12.56 4.77 4.29
CA LYS A 42 12.92 5.59 5.44
C LYS A 42 13.60 6.90 5.01
N GLN A 43 14.52 6.83 4.04
CA GLN A 43 15.18 8.02 3.46
C GLN A 43 14.18 8.93 2.73
N ALA A 44 13.18 8.35 2.06
CA ALA A 44 12.10 9.08 1.40
C ALA A 44 11.06 9.67 2.38
N GLY A 45 11.17 9.37 3.68
CA GLY A 45 10.18 9.81 4.68
C GLY A 45 8.81 9.11 4.57
N ALA A 46 8.73 8.02 3.77
CA ALA A 46 7.48 7.28 3.57
C ALA A 46 7.11 6.38 4.75
N ILE A 47 8.11 5.97 5.53
CA ILE A 47 7.94 5.16 6.74
C ILE A 47 8.77 5.73 7.89
N LYS A 48 8.32 5.44 9.11
CA LYS A 48 9.02 5.77 10.35
C LYS A 48 9.13 4.57 11.25
N GLU A 49 10.13 4.59 12.11
CA GLU A 49 10.30 3.58 13.15
C GLU A 49 9.29 3.79 14.28
N VAL A 50 8.66 2.70 14.72
CA VAL A 50 7.68 2.72 15.81
C VAL A 50 8.07 1.67 16.84
N PHE A 51 8.10 2.08 18.11
CA PHE A 51 8.33 1.18 19.24
C PHE A 51 6.98 0.64 19.75
N TYR A 52 6.93 -0.67 20.05
CA TYR A 52 5.74 -1.35 20.58
C TYR A 52 4.49 -1.22 19.69
N PRO A 53 4.55 -1.61 18.42
CA PRO A 53 3.39 -1.54 17.53
C PRO A 53 2.28 -2.48 18.01
N GLU A 54 1.04 -2.04 17.87
CA GLU A 54 -0.14 -2.85 18.15
C GLU A 54 -0.42 -3.85 17.02
N TRP A 55 -0.27 -3.41 15.78
CA TRP A 55 -0.41 -4.23 14.58
C TRP A 55 0.96 -4.62 14.04
N LEU A 56 1.14 -5.92 13.73
CA LEU A 56 2.32 -6.41 13.04
C LEU A 56 1.91 -7.28 11.86
N ALA A 57 2.47 -6.98 10.71
CA ALA A 57 2.28 -7.72 9.47
C ALA A 57 3.62 -8.23 8.93
N ASN A 58 3.60 -9.42 8.34
CA ASN A 58 4.77 -9.97 7.67
C ASN A 58 5.00 -9.29 6.31
N THR A 59 6.25 -9.26 5.89
CA THR A 59 6.62 -8.88 4.55
C THR A 59 6.62 -10.09 3.63
N VAL A 60 6.14 -9.90 2.40
CA VAL A 60 6.14 -10.89 1.33
C VAL A 60 7.05 -10.39 0.21
N VAL A 61 8.00 -11.21 -0.20
CA VAL A 61 8.98 -10.83 -1.23
C VAL A 61 8.72 -11.65 -2.48
N VAL A 62 8.49 -10.96 -3.61
CA VAL A 62 8.18 -11.57 -4.90
C VAL A 62 9.21 -11.16 -5.95
N LYS A 63 9.73 -12.10 -6.71
CA LYS A 63 10.66 -11.81 -7.80
C LYS A 63 9.89 -11.37 -9.05
N LYS A 64 10.22 -10.19 -9.57
CA LYS A 64 9.68 -9.69 -10.83
C LYS A 64 10.30 -10.43 -12.02
N LYS A 65 9.65 -10.42 -13.17
CA LYS A 65 10.21 -10.95 -14.44
C LYS A 65 11.55 -10.29 -14.81
N SER A 66 11.80 -9.06 -14.38
CA SER A 66 13.07 -8.34 -14.56
C SER A 66 14.20 -8.80 -13.64
N GLY A 67 13.97 -9.81 -12.79
CA GLY A 67 14.92 -10.29 -11.79
C GLY A 67 14.96 -9.47 -10.49
N LYS A 68 14.37 -8.31 -10.45
CA LYS A 68 14.30 -7.45 -9.24
C LYS A 68 13.28 -7.98 -8.24
N TRP A 69 13.56 -7.81 -6.96
CA TRP A 69 12.63 -8.13 -5.90
C TRP A 69 11.57 -7.03 -5.72
N ARG A 70 10.36 -7.44 -5.41
CA ARG A 70 9.28 -6.55 -4.93
C ARG A 70 8.97 -6.96 -3.50
N VAL A 71 9.04 -6.02 -2.58
CA VAL A 71 8.65 -6.19 -1.20
C VAL A 71 7.21 -5.72 -1.04
N CYS A 72 6.38 -6.56 -0.48
CA CYS A 72 4.98 -6.27 -0.17
C CYS A 72 4.75 -6.49 1.33
N VAL A 73 3.68 -5.93 1.85
CA VAL A 73 3.26 -6.14 3.24
C VAL A 73 1.92 -6.86 3.25
N ASP A 74 1.78 -7.88 4.10
CA ASP A 74 0.54 -8.63 4.24
C ASP A 74 -0.44 -7.87 5.15
N PHE A 75 -1.32 -7.09 4.54
CA PHE A 75 -2.37 -6.37 5.25
C PHE A 75 -3.70 -7.13 5.41
N MET A 76 -3.72 -8.46 5.20
CA MET A 76 -4.95 -9.24 5.25
C MET A 76 -5.70 -9.07 6.57
N ASP A 77 -5.01 -9.10 7.69
CA ASP A 77 -5.67 -8.97 9.00
C ASP A 77 -6.20 -7.54 9.22
N LEU A 78 -5.44 -6.53 8.82
CA LEU A 78 -5.87 -5.12 8.89
C LEU A 78 -7.07 -4.87 7.97
N ASN A 79 -7.03 -5.37 6.74
CA ASN A 79 -8.11 -5.22 5.76
C ASN A 79 -9.43 -5.85 6.22
N LYS A 80 -9.37 -6.94 7.01
CA LYS A 80 -10.57 -7.56 7.59
C LYS A 80 -11.26 -6.68 8.62
N THR A 81 -10.52 -5.76 9.24
CA THR A 81 -11.04 -4.87 10.29
C THR A 81 -11.54 -3.54 9.75
N CYS A 82 -11.15 -3.20 8.53
CA CYS A 82 -11.64 -2.01 7.86
C CYS A 82 -12.94 -2.34 7.09
N PRO A 83 -13.98 -1.51 7.20
CA PRO A 83 -15.15 -1.66 6.35
C PRO A 83 -14.73 -1.48 4.88
N LYS A 84 -15.35 -2.28 4.02
CA LYS A 84 -15.14 -2.12 2.59
C LYS A 84 -15.63 -0.75 2.14
N ASP A 85 -14.85 -0.11 1.27
CA ASP A 85 -15.27 1.12 0.63
C ASP A 85 -16.55 0.83 -0.21
N PRO A 86 -17.67 1.50 0.07
CA PRO A 86 -18.89 1.33 -0.70
C PRO A 86 -18.81 1.94 -2.10
N PHE A 87 -17.72 2.68 -2.41
CA PHE A 87 -17.56 3.33 -3.71
C PHE A 87 -17.25 2.28 -4.79
N PRO A 88 -18.15 2.06 -5.76
CA PRO A 88 -17.88 1.11 -6.83
C PRO A 88 -16.75 1.63 -7.72
N MET A 89 -15.89 0.73 -8.18
CA MET A 89 -14.92 1.10 -9.22
C MET A 89 -15.68 1.53 -10.48
N PRO A 90 -15.30 2.65 -11.11
CA PRO A 90 -15.93 3.09 -12.36
C PRO A 90 -15.71 2.03 -13.45
N LYS A 91 -16.75 1.79 -14.25
CA LYS A 91 -16.64 0.93 -15.43
C LYS A 91 -15.82 1.63 -16.50
N ILE A 92 -14.86 0.94 -17.09
CA ILE A 92 -13.97 1.49 -18.12
C ILE A 92 -14.77 2.06 -19.30
N ASP A 93 -15.80 1.34 -19.74
CA ASP A 93 -16.67 1.77 -20.86
C ASP A 93 -17.33 3.12 -20.55
N GLN A 94 -17.84 3.31 -19.34
CA GLN A 94 -18.43 4.58 -18.92
C GLN A 94 -17.41 5.74 -18.90
N LEU A 95 -16.16 5.43 -18.52
CA LEU A 95 -15.08 6.42 -18.55
C LEU A 95 -14.73 6.82 -19.99
N VAL A 96 -14.69 5.85 -20.90
CA VAL A 96 -14.44 6.10 -22.33
C VAL A 96 -15.58 6.93 -22.92
N ASP A 97 -16.84 6.55 -22.66
CA ASP A 97 -18.01 7.29 -23.15
C ASP A 97 -18.06 8.73 -22.65
N ALA A 98 -17.63 8.94 -21.40
CA ALA A 98 -17.55 10.30 -20.81
C ALA A 98 -16.50 11.20 -21.48
N THR A 99 -15.55 10.63 -22.22
CA THR A 99 -14.53 11.42 -22.96
C THR A 99 -14.96 11.80 -24.38
N VAL A 100 -16.01 11.18 -24.89
CA VAL A 100 -16.51 11.43 -26.24
C VAL A 100 -17.08 12.85 -26.36
N GLY A 101 -16.73 13.52 -27.43
CA GLY A 101 -17.22 14.89 -27.70
C GLY A 101 -16.44 16.03 -27.05
N HIS A 102 -15.41 15.70 -26.24
CA HIS A 102 -14.54 16.72 -25.67
C HIS A 102 -13.29 16.94 -26.54
N PRO A 103 -13.01 18.17 -27.00
CA PRO A 103 -11.87 18.44 -27.88
C PRO A 103 -10.52 18.43 -27.14
N ARG A 104 -10.53 18.44 -25.84
CA ARG A 104 -9.31 18.41 -24.99
C ARG A 104 -9.52 17.49 -23.81
N MET A 105 -8.48 16.75 -23.48
CA MET A 105 -8.43 15.87 -22.32
C MET A 105 -7.16 16.16 -21.52
N SER A 106 -7.25 16.10 -20.20
CA SER A 106 -6.09 16.10 -19.31
C SER A 106 -6.01 14.76 -18.59
N PHE A 107 -4.80 14.22 -18.50
CA PHE A 107 -4.53 12.97 -17.81
C PHE A 107 -3.77 13.28 -16.53
N LEU A 108 -4.32 12.85 -15.40
CA LEU A 108 -3.66 12.93 -14.11
C LEU A 108 -3.34 11.52 -13.65
N ASP A 109 -2.06 11.22 -13.52
CA ASP A 109 -1.58 9.96 -12.94
C ASP A 109 -0.94 10.23 -11.59
N ALA A 110 -1.41 9.51 -10.55
CA ALA A 110 -0.81 9.60 -9.24
C ALA A 110 0.48 8.79 -9.21
N PHE A 111 1.61 9.47 -9.33
CA PHE A 111 2.92 8.85 -9.25
C PHE A 111 3.09 8.08 -7.93
N GLN A 112 3.38 6.79 -8.02
CA GLN A 112 3.55 5.89 -6.86
C GLN A 112 2.31 5.70 -5.97
N ALA A 113 1.10 5.76 -6.52
CA ALA A 113 -0.14 5.61 -5.76
C ALA A 113 -0.32 4.22 -5.09
N TYR A 114 0.42 3.21 -5.53
CA TYR A 114 0.38 1.82 -5.03
C TYR A 114 1.73 1.35 -4.49
N HIS A 115 2.37 2.16 -3.70
CA HIS A 115 3.57 1.76 -2.96
C HIS A 115 3.27 1.55 -1.49
#